data_2630c455440cec115348dd26e3aaabfc
#
_entry.id   2630c455440cec115348dd26e3aaabfc
#
_cell.length_a   1.000
_cell.length_b   1.000
_cell.length_c   1.000
_cell.angle_alpha   90.00
_cell.angle_beta   90.00
_cell.angle_gamma   90.00
#
_symmetry.space_group_name_H-M   'P 1'
#
loop_
_entity.id
_entity.type
_entity.pdbx_description
1 polymer ?
#
loop_
_entity_poly.entity_id
_entity_poly.type
_entity_poly.pdbx_seq_one_letter_code
_entity_poly.pdbx_strand_id
1 'polypeptide(L)'
;IEYHDRGLGFIKNTNSALLSRNVNFVCLAFVTGILVPLASITSESMLLALLFTALLFYNPTVAGLVLLVFIPTVWFYYSAVRKRLHRYGVQENEAQREKARTVVETFRGYADLEINDAFPSMLRRFDRAMDKIVTIQSRNMTVNALPSIFMEVGLAIGMALFVAVSLGTPGDEARVLFGVFAVAGLRLMPSVRNMMSGWSALKYNRYTIDILRDSDLNAEKPEPAAAQPP
;
A
#
# COMPACT_ATOMS: atom_id res chain seq x y z
N ILE A 1 20.60 -13.95 9.93
CA ILE A 1 21.82 -13.53 10.59
C ILE A 1 21.46 -12.84 11.91
N GLU A 2 20.62 -11.80 11.93
CA GLU A 2 20.28 -11.01 13.13
C GLU A 2 19.70 -11.84 14.28
N TYR A 3 18.74 -12.73 14.03
CA TYR A 3 18.19 -13.61 15.07
C TYR A 3 19.17 -14.67 15.58
N HIS A 4 20.12 -15.06 14.76
CA HIS A 4 21.21 -15.96 15.14
C HIS A 4 22.18 -15.27 16.12
N ASP A 5 22.48 -14.00 15.87
CA ASP A 5 23.42 -13.20 16.65
C ASP A 5 22.88 -12.83 18.03
N ARG A 6 21.55 -12.85 18.22
CA ARG A 6 20.88 -12.63 19.53
C ARG A 6 20.96 -13.82 20.50
N GLY A 7 21.43 -14.96 20.02
CA GLY A 7 21.70 -16.14 20.84
C GLY A 7 20.47 -16.95 21.25
N LEU A 8 20.75 -18.10 21.86
CA LEU A 8 19.75 -19.10 22.25
C LEU A 8 18.74 -18.59 23.28
N GLY A 9 19.12 -17.69 24.18
CA GLY A 9 18.25 -17.12 25.21
C GLY A 9 17.08 -16.36 24.60
N PHE A 10 17.36 -15.52 23.58
CA PHE A 10 16.34 -14.77 22.87
C PHE A 10 15.35 -15.68 22.11
N ILE A 11 15.85 -16.71 21.41
CA ILE A 11 15.02 -17.64 20.65
C ILE A 11 14.11 -18.43 21.59
N LYS A 12 14.61 -18.85 22.77
CA LYS A 12 13.86 -19.62 23.76
C LYS A 12 12.75 -18.82 24.45
N ASN A 13 13.00 -17.52 24.68
CA ASN A 13 12.06 -16.64 25.37
C ASN A 13 11.08 -15.94 24.41
N THR A 14 11.35 -15.96 23.11
CA THR A 14 10.50 -15.31 22.10
C THR A 14 9.59 -16.35 21.44
N ASN A 15 8.33 -15.98 21.19
CA ASN A 15 7.36 -16.86 20.55
C ASN A 15 7.80 -17.23 19.12
N SER A 16 8.09 -18.51 18.88
CA SER A 16 8.55 -19.03 17.59
C SER A 16 7.61 -18.70 16.42
N ALA A 17 6.29 -18.60 16.69
CA ALA A 17 5.33 -18.18 15.68
C ALA A 17 5.50 -16.72 15.28
N LEU A 18 5.89 -15.85 16.22
CA LEU A 18 6.20 -14.44 15.95
C LEU A 18 7.46 -14.31 15.09
N LEU A 19 8.51 -15.06 15.43
CA LEU A 19 9.76 -15.08 14.69
C LEU A 19 9.55 -15.60 13.26
N SER A 20 8.89 -16.72 13.11
CA SER A 20 8.56 -17.30 11.80
C SER A 20 7.73 -16.33 10.94
N ARG A 21 6.74 -15.67 11.53
CA ARG A 21 5.94 -14.66 10.83
C ARG A 21 6.77 -13.47 10.40
N ASN A 22 7.63 -12.95 11.27
CA ASN A 22 8.46 -11.78 10.95
C ASN A 22 9.42 -12.10 9.80
N VAL A 23 10.05 -13.26 9.80
CA VAL A 23 10.95 -13.66 8.72
C VAL A 23 10.21 -13.91 7.40
N ASN A 24 9.11 -14.64 7.44
CA ASN A 24 8.45 -15.08 6.21
C ASN A 24 7.43 -14.08 5.66
N PHE A 25 6.75 -13.34 6.52
CA PHE A 25 5.65 -12.46 6.09
C PHE A 25 6.02 -10.98 6.14
N VAL A 26 6.63 -10.51 7.23
CA VAL A 26 6.90 -9.07 7.40
C VAL A 26 7.97 -8.59 6.41
N CYS A 27 9.03 -9.36 6.19
CA CYS A 27 10.06 -9.02 5.21
C CYS A 27 9.49 -8.98 3.78
N LEU A 28 8.67 -9.97 3.40
CA LEU A 28 8.02 -9.98 2.09
C LEU A 28 7.04 -8.83 1.94
N ALA A 29 6.22 -8.55 2.97
CA ALA A 29 5.29 -7.44 2.99
C ALA A 29 6.02 -6.08 2.92
N PHE A 30 7.20 -5.95 3.51
CA PHE A 30 8.04 -4.75 3.39
C PHE A 30 8.54 -4.57 1.95
N VAL A 31 9.08 -5.60 1.34
CA VAL A 31 9.56 -5.53 -0.05
C VAL A 31 8.41 -5.19 -0.99
N THR A 32 7.32 -5.96 -0.96
CA THR A 32 6.20 -5.80 -1.90
C THR A 32 5.31 -4.60 -1.58
N GLY A 33 5.21 -4.23 -0.30
CA GLY A 33 4.33 -3.16 0.16
C GLY A 33 5.00 -1.79 0.36
N ILE A 34 6.35 -1.75 0.42
CA ILE A 34 7.10 -0.51 0.60
C ILE A 34 8.12 -0.30 -0.52
N LEU A 35 9.07 -1.23 -0.72
CA LEU A 35 10.15 -1.01 -1.69
C LEU A 35 9.65 -0.96 -3.13
N VAL A 36 8.81 -1.92 -3.53
CA VAL A 36 8.27 -1.96 -4.90
C VAL A 36 7.40 -0.74 -5.20
N PRO A 37 6.43 -0.34 -4.35
CA PRO A 37 5.67 0.89 -4.56
C PRO A 37 6.54 2.16 -4.56
N LEU A 38 7.58 2.23 -3.73
CA LEU A 38 8.50 3.37 -3.72
C LEU A 38 9.27 3.48 -5.03
N ALA A 39 9.81 2.37 -5.52
CA ALA A 39 10.49 2.32 -6.82
C ALA A 39 9.54 2.72 -7.97
N SER A 40 8.30 2.21 -7.94
CA SER A 40 7.26 2.58 -8.91
C SER A 40 6.93 4.07 -8.87
N ILE A 41 6.72 4.67 -7.69
CA ILE A 41 6.47 6.10 -7.55
C ILE A 41 7.64 6.91 -8.10
N THR A 42 8.87 6.53 -7.82
CA THR A 42 10.06 7.24 -8.30
C THR A 42 10.15 7.18 -9.82
N SER A 43 9.96 6.00 -10.41
CA SER A 43 9.95 5.80 -11.86
C SER A 43 8.85 6.61 -12.55
N GLU A 44 7.62 6.55 -12.03
CA GLU A 44 6.49 7.30 -12.59
C GLU A 44 6.65 8.81 -12.42
N SER A 45 7.23 9.27 -11.29
CA SER A 45 7.52 10.69 -11.09
C SER A 45 8.52 11.23 -12.12
N MET A 46 9.56 10.44 -12.43
CA MET A 46 10.55 10.81 -13.44
C MET A 46 9.92 10.86 -14.84
N LEU A 47 9.07 9.88 -15.18
CA LEU A 47 8.34 9.86 -16.44
C LEU A 47 7.36 11.04 -16.56
N LEU A 48 6.61 11.34 -15.49
CA LEU A 48 5.71 12.49 -15.43
C LEU A 48 6.47 13.81 -15.62
N ALA A 49 7.61 13.98 -14.93
CA ALA A 49 8.44 15.17 -15.06
C ALA A 49 8.94 15.36 -16.50
N LEU A 50 9.40 14.29 -17.15
CA LEU A 50 9.86 14.33 -18.53
C LEU A 50 8.73 14.70 -19.51
N LEU A 51 7.58 14.02 -19.39
CA LEU A 51 6.41 14.29 -20.25
C LEU A 51 5.89 15.71 -20.03
N PHE A 52 5.83 16.17 -18.78
CA PHE A 52 5.36 17.49 -18.45
C PHE A 52 6.32 18.58 -18.96
N THR A 53 7.62 18.36 -18.85
CA THR A 53 8.64 19.26 -19.40
C THR A 53 8.52 19.35 -20.92
N ALA A 54 8.37 18.22 -21.61
CA ALA A 54 8.15 18.21 -23.06
C ALA A 54 6.86 18.97 -23.45
N LEU A 55 5.78 18.80 -22.68
CA LEU A 55 4.51 19.48 -22.93
C LEU A 55 4.62 21.00 -22.71
N LEU A 56 5.35 21.43 -21.68
CA LEU A 56 5.62 22.86 -21.43
C LEU A 56 6.37 23.54 -22.58
N PHE A 57 7.37 22.87 -23.16
CA PHE A 57 8.10 23.39 -24.31
C PHE A 57 7.26 23.40 -25.59
N TYR A 58 6.34 22.46 -25.74
CA TYR A 58 5.48 22.40 -26.91
C TYR A 58 4.34 23.43 -26.85
N ASN A 59 3.57 23.44 -25.77
CA ASN A 59 2.48 24.42 -25.58
C ASN A 59 2.14 24.58 -24.08
N PRO A 60 2.48 25.76 -23.49
CA PRO A 60 2.25 26.01 -22.06
C PRO A 60 0.76 26.06 -21.68
N THR A 61 -0.12 26.42 -22.63
CA THR A 61 -1.58 26.40 -22.35
C THR A 61 -2.12 25.02 -22.14
N VAL A 62 -1.72 24.04 -22.98
CA VAL A 62 -2.10 22.63 -22.82
C VAL A 62 -1.50 22.06 -21.52
N ALA A 63 -0.25 22.39 -21.21
CA ALA A 63 0.39 21.99 -19.97
C ALA A 63 -0.36 22.53 -18.74
N GLY A 64 -0.77 23.79 -18.75
CA GLY A 64 -1.56 24.41 -17.69
C GLY A 64 -2.93 23.74 -17.51
N LEU A 65 -3.59 23.39 -18.59
CA LEU A 65 -4.90 22.73 -18.57
C LEU A 65 -4.80 21.30 -18.02
N VAL A 66 -3.75 20.56 -18.39
CA VAL A 66 -3.44 19.26 -17.81
C VAL A 66 -3.26 19.38 -16.29
N LEU A 67 -2.46 20.31 -15.80
CA LEU A 67 -2.28 20.52 -14.35
C LEU A 67 -3.59 20.88 -13.65
N LEU A 68 -4.39 21.74 -14.24
CA LEU A 68 -5.66 22.19 -13.68
C LEU A 68 -6.64 21.02 -13.50
N VAL A 69 -6.59 19.99 -14.34
CA VAL A 69 -7.43 18.81 -14.26
C VAL A 69 -6.83 17.77 -13.29
N PHE A 70 -5.54 17.47 -13.40
CA PHE A 70 -4.93 16.36 -12.66
C PHE A 70 -4.64 16.71 -11.20
N ILE A 71 -4.23 17.93 -10.87
CA ILE A 71 -3.90 18.32 -9.49
C ILE A 71 -5.13 18.22 -8.56
N PRO A 72 -6.30 18.79 -8.89
CA PRO A 72 -7.48 18.65 -8.05
C PRO A 72 -7.94 17.20 -7.90
N THR A 73 -7.85 16.41 -8.98
CA THR A 73 -8.23 15.00 -8.98
C THR A 73 -7.37 14.19 -7.98
N VAL A 74 -6.05 14.38 -8.02
CA VAL A 74 -5.11 13.73 -7.09
C VAL A 74 -5.34 14.21 -5.66
N TRP A 75 -5.50 15.50 -5.44
CA TRP A 75 -5.72 16.09 -4.12
C TRP A 75 -7.01 15.59 -3.47
N PHE A 76 -8.10 15.54 -4.23
CA PHE A 76 -9.39 15.05 -3.75
C PHE A 76 -9.32 13.57 -3.35
N TYR A 77 -8.73 12.72 -4.20
CA TYR A 77 -8.50 11.31 -3.87
C TYR A 77 -7.68 11.16 -2.58
N TYR A 78 -6.55 11.87 -2.50
CA TYR A 78 -5.66 11.77 -1.35
C TYR A 78 -6.37 12.17 -0.05
N SER A 79 -7.14 13.24 -0.06
CA SER A 79 -7.91 13.71 1.09
C SER A 79 -8.96 12.68 1.55
N ALA A 80 -9.66 12.04 0.60
CA ALA A 80 -10.73 11.10 0.89
C ALA A 80 -10.22 9.76 1.45
N VAL A 81 -9.04 9.30 1.02
CA VAL A 81 -8.61 7.91 1.21
C VAL A 81 -7.55 7.76 2.32
N ARG A 82 -6.76 8.79 2.59
CA ARG A 82 -5.58 8.75 3.47
C ARG A 82 -5.81 8.09 4.84
N LYS A 83 -6.89 8.47 5.55
CA LYS A 83 -7.15 8.00 6.91
C LYS A 83 -7.64 6.55 6.96
N ARG A 84 -8.31 6.09 5.91
CA ARG A 84 -8.90 4.75 5.85
C ARG A 84 -7.85 3.67 5.60
N LEU A 85 -6.90 3.92 4.70
CA LEU A 85 -5.88 2.96 4.30
C LEU A 85 -4.99 2.51 5.47
N HIS A 86 -4.48 3.44 6.25
CA HIS A 86 -3.65 3.10 7.41
C HIS A 86 -4.41 2.22 8.41
N ARG A 87 -5.69 2.54 8.69
CA ARG A 87 -6.52 1.74 9.59
C ARG A 87 -6.75 0.33 9.06
N TYR A 88 -6.97 0.18 7.76
CA TYR A 88 -7.14 -1.14 7.15
C TYR A 88 -5.86 -1.99 7.27
N GLY A 89 -4.69 -1.41 7.04
CA GLY A 89 -3.42 -2.12 7.20
C GLY A 89 -3.18 -2.63 8.63
N VAL A 90 -3.45 -1.80 9.64
CA VAL A 90 -3.33 -2.20 11.05
C VAL A 90 -4.33 -3.32 11.38
N GLN A 91 -5.59 -3.17 10.98
CA GLN A 91 -6.64 -4.19 11.25
C GLN A 91 -6.35 -5.52 10.57
N GLU A 92 -5.83 -5.50 9.33
CA GLU A 92 -5.42 -6.74 8.66
C GLU A 92 -4.26 -7.41 9.37
N ASN A 93 -3.25 -6.65 9.77
CA ASN A 93 -2.12 -7.21 10.51
C ASN A 93 -2.56 -7.87 11.82
N GLU A 94 -3.48 -7.26 12.57
CA GLU A 94 -4.06 -7.88 13.78
C GLU A 94 -4.81 -9.18 13.46
N ALA A 95 -5.61 -9.20 12.41
CA ALA A 95 -6.33 -10.39 12.00
C ALA A 95 -5.39 -11.50 11.51
N GLN A 96 -4.29 -11.16 10.82
CA GLN A 96 -3.25 -12.10 10.42
C GLN A 96 -2.51 -12.68 11.65
N ARG A 97 -2.27 -11.84 12.66
CA ARG A 97 -1.68 -12.31 13.94
C ARG A 97 -2.60 -13.30 14.62
N GLU A 98 -3.89 -12.99 14.73
CA GLU A 98 -4.87 -13.86 15.37
C GLU A 98 -5.01 -15.20 14.63
N LYS A 99 -5.06 -15.16 13.29
CA LYS A 99 -5.05 -16.38 12.46
C LYS A 99 -3.82 -17.24 12.74
N ALA A 100 -2.62 -16.66 12.68
CA ALA A 100 -1.38 -17.40 12.91
C ALA A 100 -1.31 -17.98 14.33
N ARG A 101 -1.75 -17.21 15.33
CA ARG A 101 -1.82 -17.67 16.72
C ARG A 101 -2.78 -18.84 16.88
N THR A 102 -3.98 -18.75 16.32
CA THR A 102 -4.98 -19.84 16.38
C THR A 102 -4.44 -21.13 15.78
N VAL A 103 -3.77 -21.06 14.62
CA VAL A 103 -3.15 -22.24 13.98
C VAL A 103 -2.11 -22.87 14.90
N VAL A 104 -1.19 -22.08 15.46
CA VAL A 104 -0.14 -22.60 16.36
C VAL A 104 -0.73 -23.18 17.64
N GLU A 105 -1.71 -22.52 18.25
CA GLU A 105 -2.41 -23.00 19.44
C GLU A 105 -3.13 -24.33 19.17
N THR A 106 -3.79 -24.46 18.01
CA THR A 106 -4.48 -25.69 17.60
C THR A 106 -3.52 -26.88 17.48
N PHE A 107 -2.38 -26.69 16.80
CA PHE A 107 -1.42 -27.79 16.64
C PHE A 107 -0.67 -28.13 17.94
N ARG A 108 -0.36 -27.14 18.77
CA ARG A 108 0.31 -27.39 20.05
C ARG A 108 -0.59 -28.05 21.07
N GLY A 109 -1.87 -27.69 21.09
CA GLY A 109 -2.87 -28.22 22.01
C GLY A 109 -3.72 -29.31 21.41
N TYR A 110 -3.30 -30.02 20.36
CA TYR A 110 -4.14 -30.97 19.62
C TYR A 110 -4.75 -32.05 20.52
N ALA A 111 -3.95 -32.64 21.39
CA ALA A 111 -4.43 -33.70 22.31
C ALA A 111 -5.51 -33.18 23.28
N ASP A 112 -5.30 -31.95 23.82
CA ASP A 112 -6.27 -31.34 24.74
C ASP A 112 -7.55 -30.94 24.01
N LEU A 113 -7.45 -30.48 22.76
CA LEU A 113 -8.61 -30.13 21.94
C LEU A 113 -9.44 -31.37 21.57
N GLU A 114 -8.79 -32.51 21.30
CA GLU A 114 -9.44 -33.76 20.97
C GLU A 114 -10.18 -34.33 22.21
N ILE A 115 -9.52 -34.33 23.37
CA ILE A 115 -10.11 -34.83 24.63
C ILE A 115 -11.34 -34.01 25.05
N ASN A 116 -11.29 -32.69 24.82
CA ASN A 116 -12.36 -31.76 25.25
C ASN A 116 -13.37 -31.43 24.15
N ASP A 117 -13.30 -32.07 22.98
CA ASP A 117 -14.11 -31.75 21.78
C ASP A 117 -14.15 -30.25 21.46
N ALA A 118 -13.00 -29.60 21.65
CA ALA A 118 -12.88 -28.12 21.53
C ALA A 118 -12.45 -27.64 20.14
N PHE A 119 -12.17 -28.57 19.21
CA PHE A 119 -11.76 -28.25 17.83
C PHE A 119 -12.76 -27.34 17.10
N PRO A 120 -14.11 -27.51 17.20
CA PRO A 120 -15.06 -26.61 16.57
C PRO A 120 -14.94 -25.16 17.06
N SER A 121 -14.50 -24.95 18.29
CA SER A 121 -14.29 -23.58 18.83
C SER A 121 -13.07 -22.89 18.20
N MET A 122 -11.98 -23.65 17.98
CA MET A 122 -10.78 -23.16 17.29
C MET A 122 -11.06 -22.88 15.82
N LEU A 123 -11.82 -23.72 15.14
CA LEU A 123 -12.24 -23.52 13.76
C LEU A 123 -13.05 -22.21 13.63
N ARG A 124 -14.04 -22.00 14.49
CA ARG A 124 -14.81 -20.73 14.51
C ARG A 124 -13.95 -19.50 14.77
N ARG A 125 -12.88 -19.63 15.55
CA ARG A 125 -11.93 -18.54 15.81
C ARG A 125 -11.07 -18.25 14.57
N PHE A 126 -10.62 -19.30 13.89
CA PHE A 126 -9.91 -19.19 12.62
C PHE A 126 -10.79 -18.55 11.54
N ASP A 127 -12.03 -19.03 11.37
CA ASP A 127 -12.97 -18.49 10.38
C ASP A 127 -13.25 -17.03 10.61
N ARG A 128 -13.49 -16.60 11.85
CA ARG A 128 -13.68 -15.18 12.19
C ARG A 128 -12.45 -14.33 11.81
N ALA A 129 -11.25 -14.85 12.03
CA ALA A 129 -10.04 -14.14 11.63
C ALA A 129 -9.92 -14.05 10.09
N MET A 130 -10.23 -15.13 9.38
CA MET A 130 -10.26 -15.17 7.92
C MET A 130 -11.30 -14.23 7.33
N ASP A 131 -12.54 -14.25 7.83
CA ASP A 131 -13.62 -13.35 7.39
C ASP A 131 -13.23 -11.88 7.55
N LYS A 132 -12.56 -11.55 8.67
CA LYS A 132 -12.04 -10.20 8.90
C LYS A 132 -10.98 -9.82 7.88
N ILE A 133 -10.04 -10.73 7.57
CA ILE A 133 -9.00 -10.52 6.55
C ILE A 133 -9.66 -10.28 5.19
N VAL A 134 -10.54 -11.17 4.76
CA VAL A 134 -11.22 -11.09 3.45
C VAL A 134 -12.01 -9.80 3.33
N THR A 135 -12.74 -9.42 4.37
CA THR A 135 -13.51 -8.16 4.39
C THR A 135 -12.61 -6.94 4.25
N ILE A 136 -11.48 -6.91 4.96
CA ILE A 136 -10.54 -5.79 4.90
C ILE A 136 -9.86 -5.74 3.53
N GLN A 137 -9.42 -6.88 2.99
CA GLN A 137 -8.81 -6.96 1.67
C GLN A 137 -9.78 -6.54 0.57
N SER A 138 -11.03 -6.97 0.62
CA SER A 138 -12.07 -6.54 -0.34
C SER A 138 -12.27 -5.02 -0.31
N ARG A 139 -12.34 -4.42 0.89
CA ARG A 139 -12.43 -2.96 1.05
C ARG A 139 -11.18 -2.24 0.53
N ASN A 140 -10.00 -2.81 0.77
CA ASN A 140 -8.75 -2.26 0.25
C ASN A 140 -8.68 -2.33 -1.29
N MET A 141 -9.12 -3.44 -1.90
CA MET A 141 -9.23 -3.57 -3.35
C MET A 141 -10.17 -2.53 -3.96
N THR A 142 -11.32 -2.28 -3.33
CA THR A 142 -12.26 -1.23 -3.76
C THR A 142 -11.60 0.14 -3.72
N VAL A 143 -10.89 0.46 -2.63
CA VAL A 143 -10.18 1.74 -2.49
C VAL A 143 -9.05 1.87 -3.52
N ASN A 144 -8.36 0.79 -3.85
CA ASN A 144 -7.31 0.77 -4.87
C ASN A 144 -7.85 0.88 -6.30
N ALA A 145 -9.13 0.60 -6.54
CA ALA A 145 -9.79 0.83 -7.83
C ALA A 145 -10.24 2.29 -8.04
N LEU A 146 -10.44 3.05 -6.96
CA LEU A 146 -10.90 4.44 -7.04
C LEU A 146 -9.99 5.36 -7.89
N PRO A 147 -8.64 5.26 -7.86
CA PRO A 147 -7.79 6.08 -8.70
C PRO A 147 -8.16 6.02 -10.19
N SER A 148 -8.46 4.83 -10.73
CA SER A 148 -8.87 4.68 -12.13
C SER A 148 -10.11 5.50 -12.44
N ILE A 149 -11.15 5.39 -11.61
CA ILE A 149 -12.43 6.08 -11.79
C ILE A 149 -12.22 7.61 -11.72
N PHE A 150 -11.48 8.09 -10.74
CA PHE A 150 -11.20 9.53 -10.61
C PHE A 150 -10.42 10.07 -11.81
N MET A 151 -9.48 9.29 -12.35
CA MET A 151 -8.69 9.70 -13.50
C MET A 151 -9.52 9.71 -14.78
N GLU A 152 -10.40 8.73 -14.99
CA GLU A 152 -11.32 8.68 -16.14
C GLU A 152 -12.28 9.86 -16.13
N VAL A 153 -12.89 10.14 -15.00
CA VAL A 153 -13.78 11.30 -14.82
C VAL A 153 -13.01 12.61 -15.01
N GLY A 154 -11.82 12.72 -14.43
CA GLY A 154 -10.95 13.89 -14.59
C GLY A 154 -10.59 14.14 -16.05
N LEU A 155 -10.21 13.11 -16.79
CA LEU A 155 -9.90 13.22 -18.22
C LEU A 155 -11.15 13.63 -19.04
N ALA A 156 -12.31 13.05 -18.76
CA ALA A 156 -13.57 13.43 -19.42
C ALA A 156 -13.93 14.90 -19.18
N ILE A 157 -13.80 15.37 -17.95
CA ILE A 157 -14.00 16.79 -17.59
C ILE A 157 -12.97 17.66 -18.30
N GLY A 158 -11.71 17.25 -18.33
CA GLY A 158 -10.65 17.97 -19.02
C GLY A 158 -10.90 18.11 -20.52
N MET A 159 -11.37 17.03 -21.19
CA MET A 159 -11.77 17.08 -22.59
C MET A 159 -12.95 18.02 -22.82
N ALA A 160 -13.97 17.96 -21.97
CA ALA A 160 -15.14 18.85 -22.05
C ALA A 160 -14.74 20.34 -21.89
N LEU A 161 -13.90 20.61 -20.89
CA LEU A 161 -13.33 21.96 -20.67
C LEU A 161 -12.51 22.44 -21.86
N PHE A 162 -11.68 21.57 -22.42
CA PHE A 162 -10.89 21.91 -23.61
C PHE A 162 -11.78 22.27 -24.78
N VAL A 163 -12.81 21.46 -25.06
CA VAL A 163 -13.79 21.75 -26.12
C VAL A 163 -14.48 23.10 -25.87
N ALA A 164 -14.92 23.36 -24.64
CA ALA A 164 -15.58 24.61 -24.29
C ALA A 164 -14.68 25.85 -24.52
N VAL A 165 -13.41 25.76 -24.16
CA VAL A 165 -12.42 26.85 -24.39
C VAL A 165 -12.08 26.98 -25.88
N SER A 166 -12.04 25.88 -26.62
CA SER A 166 -11.71 25.82 -28.05
C SER A 166 -12.84 26.38 -28.95
N LEU A 167 -14.09 26.43 -28.46
CA LEU A 167 -15.20 27.02 -29.22
C LEU A 167 -14.99 28.50 -29.62
N GLY A 168 -14.09 29.21 -28.90
CA GLY A 168 -13.72 30.59 -29.20
C GLY A 168 -12.51 30.74 -30.14
N THR A 169 -11.84 29.67 -30.54
CA THR A 169 -10.66 29.66 -31.39
C THR A 169 -10.95 28.94 -32.70
N PRO A 170 -11.22 29.63 -33.79
CA PRO A 170 -11.48 29.00 -35.08
C PRO A 170 -10.18 28.54 -35.74
N GLY A 171 -10.10 27.29 -36.15
CA GLY A 171 -9.04 26.82 -37.02
C GLY A 171 -8.45 25.44 -36.70
N ASP A 172 -7.53 25.01 -37.55
CA ASP A 172 -6.83 23.73 -37.46
C ASP A 172 -5.94 23.63 -36.22
N GLU A 173 -5.49 24.77 -35.67
CA GLU A 173 -4.72 24.77 -34.42
C GLU A 173 -5.45 24.19 -33.22
N ALA A 174 -6.74 24.47 -33.06
CA ALA A 174 -7.55 23.92 -31.97
C ALA A 174 -7.66 22.40 -32.08
N ARG A 175 -7.73 21.84 -33.28
CA ARG A 175 -7.77 20.38 -33.51
C ARG A 175 -6.45 19.72 -33.12
N VAL A 176 -5.33 20.32 -33.48
CA VAL A 176 -3.99 19.83 -33.13
C VAL A 176 -3.80 19.86 -31.62
N LEU A 177 -4.15 20.96 -30.95
CA LEU A 177 -4.05 21.11 -29.51
C LEU A 177 -4.96 20.09 -28.77
N PHE A 178 -6.17 19.84 -29.28
CA PHE A 178 -7.04 18.80 -28.74
C PHE A 178 -6.40 17.43 -28.85
N GLY A 179 -5.83 17.09 -30.00
CA GLY A 179 -5.11 15.84 -30.21
C GLY A 179 -3.96 15.66 -29.22
N VAL A 180 -3.14 16.72 -29.04
CA VAL A 180 -2.03 16.72 -28.08
C VAL A 180 -2.53 16.55 -26.65
N PHE A 181 -3.59 17.26 -26.23
CA PHE A 181 -4.19 17.11 -24.92
C PHE A 181 -4.72 15.71 -24.68
N ALA A 182 -5.45 15.14 -25.66
CA ALA A 182 -6.00 13.80 -25.57
C ALA A 182 -4.89 12.73 -25.44
N VAL A 183 -3.86 12.79 -26.26
CA VAL A 183 -2.72 11.87 -26.22
C VAL A 183 -1.94 12.04 -24.93
N ALA A 184 -1.66 13.28 -24.48
CA ALA A 184 -1.00 13.56 -23.22
C ALA A 184 -1.82 13.02 -22.04
N GLY A 185 -3.13 13.27 -22.02
CA GLY A 185 -4.04 12.78 -20.97
C GLY A 185 -4.08 11.25 -20.89
N LEU A 186 -4.22 10.58 -22.02
CA LEU A 186 -4.19 9.11 -22.09
C LEU A 186 -2.83 8.54 -21.65
N ARG A 187 -1.74 9.22 -21.91
CA ARG A 187 -0.39 8.80 -21.48
C ARG A 187 -0.12 9.08 -20.01
N LEU A 188 -0.59 10.21 -19.50
CA LEU A 188 -0.40 10.60 -18.10
C LEU A 188 -1.30 9.81 -17.14
N MET A 189 -2.48 9.40 -17.60
CA MET A 189 -3.46 8.66 -16.80
C MET A 189 -2.90 7.42 -16.09
N PRO A 190 -2.22 6.46 -16.76
CA PRO A 190 -1.66 5.30 -16.07
C PRO A 190 -0.54 5.68 -15.09
N SER A 191 0.30 6.67 -15.42
CA SER A 191 1.38 7.13 -14.54
C SER A 191 0.85 7.71 -13.23
N VAL A 192 -0.13 8.61 -13.32
CA VAL A 192 -0.77 9.20 -12.13
C VAL A 192 -1.51 8.13 -11.31
N ARG A 193 -2.24 7.22 -11.97
CA ARG A 193 -2.92 6.09 -11.31
C ARG A 193 -1.93 5.20 -10.56
N ASN A 194 -0.81 4.82 -11.18
CA ASN A 194 0.21 4.00 -10.57
C ASN A 194 0.84 4.70 -9.36
N MET A 195 1.08 6.00 -9.45
CA MET A 195 1.56 6.83 -8.36
C MET A 195 0.58 6.88 -7.18
N MET A 196 -0.72 7.06 -7.46
CA MET A 196 -1.79 7.04 -6.44
C MET A 196 -1.90 5.66 -5.79
N SER A 197 -1.86 4.59 -6.56
CA SER A 197 -1.89 3.20 -6.06
C SER A 197 -0.65 2.87 -5.23
N GLY A 198 0.53 3.27 -5.69
CA GLY A 198 1.79 3.11 -4.93
C GLY A 198 1.75 3.84 -3.60
N TRP A 199 1.26 5.07 -3.58
CA TRP A 199 1.07 5.83 -2.33
C TRP A 199 0.08 5.15 -1.38
N SER A 200 -1.01 4.59 -1.92
CA SER A 200 -1.99 3.82 -1.13
C SER A 200 -1.35 2.58 -0.51
N ALA A 201 -0.54 1.85 -1.27
CA ALA A 201 0.22 0.69 -0.80
C ALA A 201 1.19 1.06 0.33
N LEU A 202 1.93 2.17 0.20
CA LEU A 202 2.82 2.68 1.26
C LEU A 202 2.05 2.98 2.55
N LYS A 203 0.89 3.61 2.45
CA LYS A 203 0.05 3.93 3.62
C LYS A 203 -0.53 2.68 4.28
N TYR A 204 -0.96 1.73 3.47
CA TYR A 204 -1.51 0.47 3.95
C TYR A 204 -0.46 -0.37 4.68
N ASN A 205 0.75 -0.47 4.12
CA ASN A 205 1.83 -1.31 4.66
C ASN A 205 2.75 -0.57 5.66
N ARG A 206 2.43 0.65 6.06
CA ARG A 206 3.25 1.43 6.99
C ARG A 206 3.54 0.69 8.29
N TYR A 207 2.63 -0.16 8.75
CA TYR A 207 2.82 -0.97 9.96
C TYR A 207 4.04 -1.90 9.88
N THR A 208 4.49 -2.28 8.68
CA THR A 208 5.68 -3.13 8.52
C THR A 208 6.96 -2.39 8.90
N ILE A 209 7.01 -1.08 8.66
CA ILE A 209 8.13 -0.22 9.08
C ILE A 209 8.18 -0.15 10.59
N ASP A 210 7.02 0.04 11.25
CA ASP A 210 6.94 0.14 12.71
C ASP A 210 7.41 -1.18 13.36
N ILE A 211 7.01 -2.33 12.80
CA ILE A 211 7.44 -3.65 13.29
C ILE A 211 8.95 -3.86 13.11
N LEU A 212 9.51 -3.50 11.96
CA LEU A 212 10.95 -3.63 11.71
C LEU A 212 11.77 -2.71 12.61
N ARG A 213 11.30 -1.48 12.80
CA ARG A 213 11.94 -0.51 13.71
C ARG A 213 11.93 -0.97 15.17
N ASP A 214 10.80 -1.51 15.65
CA ASP A 214 10.71 -2.07 17.01
C ASP A 214 11.65 -3.29 17.17
N SER A 215 11.83 -4.06 16.13
CA SER A 215 12.79 -5.16 16.05
C SER A 215 14.23 -4.66 16.23
N ASP A 216 14.62 -3.58 15.55
CA ASP A 216 15.95 -2.98 15.63
C ASP A 216 16.20 -2.33 17.00
N LEU A 217 15.25 -1.57 17.54
CA LEU A 217 15.39 -0.92 18.86
C LEU A 217 15.51 -1.92 20.01
N ASN A 218 14.88 -3.09 19.88
CA ASN A 218 15.05 -4.18 20.84
C ASN A 218 16.36 -4.99 20.62
N ALA A 219 17.00 -4.82 19.45
CA ALA A 219 18.32 -5.38 19.18
C ALA A 219 19.45 -4.61 19.89
N GLU A 220 19.25 -3.31 20.10
CA GLU A 220 20.26 -2.40 20.64
C GLU A 220 20.33 -2.38 22.19
N LYS A 221 19.41 -3.10 22.88
CA LYS A 221 19.52 -3.33 24.33
C LYS A 221 20.31 -4.61 24.59
N PRO A 222 21.59 -4.54 24.96
CA PRO A 222 22.31 -5.71 25.43
C PRO A 222 21.63 -6.18 26.73
N GLU A 223 21.23 -7.42 26.77
CA GLU A 223 20.79 -8.08 28.00
C GLU A 223 21.94 -7.98 29.01
N PRO A 224 21.71 -7.47 30.23
CA PRO A 224 22.76 -7.46 31.24
C PRO A 224 23.23 -8.88 31.43
N ALA A 225 24.54 -9.10 31.25
CA ALA A 225 25.17 -10.41 31.38
C ALA A 225 24.70 -11.02 32.72
N ALA A 226 23.96 -12.13 32.62
CA ALA A 226 23.54 -12.89 33.77
C ALA A 226 24.80 -13.23 34.57
N ALA A 227 24.92 -12.65 35.80
CA ALA A 227 25.99 -12.98 36.71
C ALA A 227 26.00 -14.50 36.89
N GLN A 228 27.09 -15.12 36.45
CA GLN A 228 27.35 -16.53 36.76
C GLN A 228 27.41 -16.64 38.26
N PRO A 229 26.65 -17.52 38.93
CA PRO A 229 26.83 -17.78 40.33
C PRO A 229 28.18 -18.48 40.57
N PRO A 230 28.81 -18.21 41.74
CA PRO A 230 30.13 -18.71 42.10
C PRO A 230 30.19 -20.23 42.18
#